data_f8994fad13cf88a03e1d3e48dc4f41cc
#
_entry.id   f8994fad13cf88a03e1d3e48dc4f41cc
#
_cell.length_a   1.000
_cell.length_b   1.000
_cell.length_c   1.000
_cell.angle_alpha   90.00
_cell.angle_beta   90.00
_cell.angle_gamma   90.00
#
_symmetry.space_group_name_H-M   'P 1'
#
loop_
_entity.id
_entity.type
_entity.pdbx_description
1 polymer ?
#
loop_
_entity_poly.entity_id
_entity_poly.type
_entity_poly.pdbx_seq_one_letter_code
_entity_poly.pdbx_strand_id
1 'polypeptide(L)'
;MTPTASPPIETLADLLERLGDVSPARIRMRPPLGHATLQDVTDVERREGKLCELVEGVLVEKAMGYNESNLAVFLAYLLNAYVLPRNLGLVTGADGTVELMPDLVRIPDVAFTN
;
A
#
# COMPACT_ATOMS: atom_id res chain seq x y z
N MET A 1 -13.30 -2.86 25.87
CA MET A 1 -13.35 -1.52 25.26
C MET A 1 -13.62 -1.67 23.78
N THR A 2 -14.70 -1.11 23.30
CA THR A 2 -14.99 -1.12 21.87
C THR A 2 -14.13 -0.06 21.18
N PRO A 3 -13.51 -0.37 20.04
CA PRO A 3 -12.77 0.64 19.31
C PRO A 3 -13.70 1.75 18.85
N THR A 4 -13.21 2.98 18.90
CA THR A 4 -13.95 4.11 18.41
C THR A 4 -14.11 3.99 16.88
N ALA A 5 -15.32 4.09 16.38
CA ALA A 5 -15.56 4.07 14.95
C ALA A 5 -14.86 5.25 14.29
N SER A 6 -14.31 5.02 13.10
CA SER A 6 -13.73 6.10 12.31
C SER A 6 -14.82 7.12 11.96
N PRO A 7 -14.50 8.43 11.90
CA PRO A 7 -15.47 9.43 11.47
C PRO A 7 -16.03 9.08 10.08
N PRO A 8 -17.31 9.36 9.81
CA PRO A 8 -17.85 9.11 8.47
C PRO A 8 -17.16 9.99 7.43
N ILE A 9 -17.01 9.45 6.24
CA ILE A 9 -16.50 10.19 5.09
C ILE A 9 -17.71 10.84 4.42
N GLU A 10 -17.75 12.16 4.45
CA GLU A 10 -18.86 12.92 3.88
C GLU A 10 -18.46 13.65 2.61
N THR A 11 -17.17 13.97 2.46
CA THR A 11 -16.67 14.71 1.31
C THR A 11 -15.45 14.01 0.72
N LEU A 12 -15.08 14.40 -0.50
CA LEU A 12 -13.85 13.94 -1.13
C LEU A 12 -12.63 14.35 -0.29
N ALA A 13 -12.68 15.54 0.32
CA ALA A 13 -11.58 15.98 1.18
C ALA A 13 -11.40 15.06 2.38
N ASP A 14 -12.49 14.58 2.98
CA ASP A 14 -12.43 13.62 4.08
C ASP A 14 -11.80 12.31 3.64
N LEU A 15 -12.13 11.83 2.44
CA LEU A 15 -11.57 10.62 1.88
C LEU A 15 -10.07 10.77 1.65
N LEU A 16 -9.64 11.85 1.04
CA LEU A 16 -8.23 12.11 0.77
C LEU A 16 -7.41 12.17 2.06
N GLU A 17 -7.93 12.83 3.07
CA GLU A 17 -7.30 12.89 4.38
C GLU A 17 -7.17 11.48 4.99
N ARG A 18 -8.22 10.68 4.92
CA ARG A 18 -8.23 9.31 5.44
C ARG A 18 -7.22 8.41 4.72
N LEU A 19 -7.02 8.63 3.42
CA LEU A 19 -6.08 7.87 2.62
C LEU A 19 -4.62 8.35 2.74
N GLY A 20 -4.38 9.44 3.50
CA GLY A 20 -3.02 9.97 3.69
C GLY A 20 -2.62 11.00 2.65
N ASP A 21 -3.59 11.80 2.20
CA ASP A 21 -3.38 12.90 1.26
C ASP A 21 -2.74 12.47 -0.07
N VAL A 22 -3.18 11.32 -0.58
CA VAL A 22 -2.72 10.82 -1.88
C VAL A 22 -3.31 11.68 -3.02
N SER A 23 -2.61 11.68 -4.16
CA SER A 23 -3.13 12.35 -5.36
C SER A 23 -4.46 11.71 -5.78
N PRO A 24 -5.50 12.51 -6.06
CA PRO A 24 -6.77 11.97 -6.56
C PRO A 24 -6.63 11.10 -7.81
N ALA A 25 -5.61 11.35 -8.63
CA ALA A 25 -5.37 10.58 -9.84
C ALA A 25 -5.01 9.12 -9.57
N ARG A 26 -4.61 8.80 -8.33
CA ARG A 26 -4.25 7.44 -7.92
C ARG A 26 -5.43 6.66 -7.37
N ILE A 27 -6.56 7.31 -7.11
CA ILE A 27 -7.73 6.67 -6.50
C ILE A 27 -8.60 6.09 -7.60
N ARG A 28 -8.82 4.77 -7.57
CA ARG A 28 -9.67 4.10 -8.54
C ARG A 28 -11.12 4.21 -8.11
N MET A 29 -11.97 4.60 -9.04
CA MET A 29 -13.41 4.71 -8.80
C MET A 29 -14.15 3.39 -9.04
N ARG A 30 -13.45 2.40 -9.59
CA ARG A 30 -13.98 1.05 -9.82
C ARG A 30 -13.01 0.02 -9.25
N PRO A 31 -13.45 -0.87 -8.36
CA PRO A 31 -14.81 -0.96 -7.79
C PRO A 31 -15.24 0.32 -7.08
N PRO A 32 -16.56 0.52 -6.86
CA PRO A 32 -17.05 1.71 -6.16
C PRO A 32 -16.33 1.95 -4.83
N LEU A 33 -16.15 3.21 -4.45
CA LEU A 33 -15.48 3.55 -3.21
C LEU A 33 -16.13 2.86 -2.02
N GLY A 34 -15.30 2.22 -1.19
CA GLY A 34 -15.76 1.46 -0.03
C GLY A 34 -16.13 0.01 -0.31
N HIS A 35 -16.12 -0.44 -1.58
CA HIS A 35 -16.54 -1.79 -1.97
C HIS A 35 -15.41 -2.66 -2.52
N ALA A 36 -14.20 -2.13 -2.65
CA ALA A 36 -13.08 -2.90 -3.15
C ALA A 36 -12.65 -3.98 -2.14
N THR A 37 -12.15 -5.10 -2.66
CA THR A 37 -11.72 -6.25 -1.86
C THR A 37 -10.29 -6.64 -2.23
N LEU A 38 -9.72 -7.56 -1.46
CA LEU A 38 -8.41 -8.14 -1.77
C LEU A 38 -8.40 -8.78 -3.16
N GLN A 39 -9.50 -9.42 -3.55
CA GLN A 39 -9.60 -10.03 -4.89
C GLN A 39 -9.47 -8.97 -5.98
N ASP A 40 -10.01 -7.78 -5.76
CA ASP A 40 -9.90 -6.69 -6.72
C ASP A 40 -8.45 -6.23 -6.91
N VAL A 41 -7.65 -6.22 -5.85
CA VAL A 41 -6.21 -5.92 -5.94
C VAL A 41 -5.54 -6.89 -6.90
N THR A 42 -5.80 -8.18 -6.74
CA THR A 42 -5.23 -9.24 -7.58
C THR A 42 -5.72 -9.12 -9.02
N ASP A 43 -7.01 -8.85 -9.20
CA ASP A 43 -7.62 -8.76 -10.54
C ASP A 43 -7.07 -7.59 -11.34
N VAL A 44 -6.87 -6.44 -10.70
CA VAL A 44 -6.31 -5.25 -11.38
C VAL A 44 -4.87 -5.53 -11.79
N GLU A 45 -4.07 -6.13 -10.92
CA GLU A 45 -2.69 -6.48 -11.25
C GLU A 45 -2.64 -7.44 -12.44
N ARG A 46 -3.50 -8.46 -12.45
CA ARG A 46 -3.53 -9.46 -13.51
C ARG A 46 -3.98 -8.88 -14.84
N ARG A 47 -5.02 -8.02 -14.84
CA ARG A 47 -5.61 -7.49 -16.07
C ARG A 47 -4.86 -6.28 -16.63
N GLU A 48 -4.36 -5.42 -15.76
CA GLU A 48 -3.80 -4.12 -16.16
C GLU A 48 -2.31 -3.98 -15.86
N GLY A 49 -1.75 -4.91 -15.09
CA GLY A 49 -0.35 -4.82 -14.67
C GLY A 49 -0.09 -3.70 -13.67
N LYS A 50 -1.13 -3.21 -12.99
CA LYS A 50 -1.02 -2.11 -12.02
C LYS A 50 -1.08 -2.62 -10.61
N LEU A 51 -0.17 -2.15 -9.78
CA LEU A 51 -0.16 -2.47 -8.35
C LEU A 51 -1.03 -1.47 -7.59
N CYS A 52 -1.92 -1.99 -6.75
CA CYS A 52 -2.81 -1.17 -5.94
C CYS A 52 -2.70 -1.54 -4.47
N GLU A 53 -2.80 -0.53 -3.63
CA GLU A 53 -3.04 -0.72 -2.20
C GLU A 53 -4.55 -0.72 -1.95
N LEU A 54 -4.98 -1.41 -0.90
CA LEU A 54 -6.39 -1.46 -0.49
C LEU A 54 -6.52 -0.78 0.87
N VAL A 55 -7.31 0.27 0.92
CA VAL A 55 -7.54 1.03 2.16
C VAL A 55 -9.03 1.31 2.29
N GLU A 56 -9.66 0.73 3.31
CA GLU A 56 -11.09 0.92 3.61
C GLU A 56 -12.01 0.73 2.39
N GLY A 57 -11.72 -0.31 1.60
CA GLY A 57 -12.52 -0.62 0.41
C GLY A 57 -12.24 0.29 -0.78
N VAL A 58 -11.12 1.00 -0.79
CA VAL A 58 -10.71 1.86 -1.89
C VAL A 58 -9.39 1.36 -2.46
N LEU A 59 -9.33 1.21 -3.78
CA LEU A 59 -8.08 0.86 -4.45
C LEU A 59 -7.30 2.14 -4.77
N VAL A 60 -6.07 2.19 -4.30
CA VAL A 60 -5.17 3.32 -4.54
C VAL A 60 -3.98 2.81 -5.35
N GLU A 61 -3.84 3.30 -6.57
CA GLU A 61 -2.74 2.88 -7.44
C GLU A 61 -1.41 3.34 -6.85
N LYS A 62 -0.43 2.44 -6.84
CA LYS A 62 0.89 2.78 -6.38
C LYS A 62 1.60 3.62 -7.43
N ALA A 63 2.15 4.75 -6.99
CA ALA A 63 3.03 5.56 -7.81
C ALA A 63 4.43 5.55 -7.20
N MET A 64 5.46 5.53 -8.05
CA MET A 64 6.83 5.60 -7.59
C MET A 64 7.62 6.51 -8.53
N GLY A 65 8.22 7.55 -7.95
CA GLY A 65 9.11 8.43 -8.67
C GLY A 65 10.51 7.83 -8.79
N TYR A 66 11.30 8.36 -9.71
CA TYR A 66 12.66 7.87 -9.94
C TYR A 66 13.55 8.04 -8.70
N ASN A 67 13.47 9.21 -8.05
CA ASN A 67 14.30 9.48 -6.86
C ASN A 67 13.89 8.64 -5.67
N GLU A 68 12.60 8.45 -5.48
CA GLU A 68 12.06 7.61 -4.40
C GLU A 68 12.44 6.16 -4.61
N SER A 69 12.43 5.69 -5.85
CA SER A 69 12.85 4.33 -6.19
C SER A 69 14.34 4.13 -5.88
N ASN A 70 15.17 5.11 -6.21
CA ASN A 70 16.60 5.04 -5.92
C ASN A 70 16.88 5.04 -4.42
N LEU A 71 16.16 5.87 -3.66
CA LEU A 71 16.27 5.88 -2.21
C LEU A 71 15.84 4.54 -1.62
N ALA A 72 14.75 3.96 -2.11
CA ALA A 72 14.27 2.67 -1.63
C ALA A 72 15.30 1.55 -1.85
N VAL A 73 15.94 1.53 -3.01
CA VAL A 73 17.00 0.56 -3.31
C VAL A 73 18.19 0.73 -2.34
N PHE A 74 18.58 1.97 -2.09
CA PHE A 74 19.69 2.26 -1.16
C PHE A 74 19.34 1.80 0.26
N LEU A 75 18.13 2.09 0.73
CA LEU A 75 17.67 1.64 2.05
C LEU A 75 17.60 0.12 2.14
N ALA A 76 17.13 -0.53 1.08
CA ALA A 76 17.10 -1.99 1.04
C ALA A 76 18.50 -2.58 1.14
N TYR A 77 19.48 -1.97 0.47
CA TYR A 77 20.86 -2.38 0.57
C TYR A 77 21.39 -2.28 2.00
N LEU A 78 21.17 -1.14 2.67
CA LEU A 78 21.62 -0.94 4.04
C LEU A 78 20.97 -1.95 5.00
N LEU A 79 19.66 -2.18 4.85
CA LEU A 79 18.93 -3.14 5.68
C LEU A 79 19.44 -4.55 5.45
N ASN A 80 19.65 -4.96 4.20
CA ASN A 80 20.17 -6.29 3.89
C ASN A 80 21.59 -6.49 4.43
N ALA A 81 22.42 -5.47 4.41
CA ALA A 81 23.77 -5.55 4.98
C ALA A 81 23.75 -5.89 6.47
N TYR A 82 22.68 -5.50 7.16
CA TYR A 82 22.49 -5.83 8.58
C TYR A 82 21.75 -7.16 8.77
N VAL A 83 20.67 -7.38 8.00
CA VAL A 83 19.71 -8.47 8.19
C VAL A 83 20.29 -9.81 7.74
N LEU A 84 20.92 -9.87 6.56
CA LEU A 84 21.35 -11.13 5.96
C LEU A 84 22.41 -11.86 6.80
N PRO A 85 23.51 -11.21 7.24
CA PRO A 85 24.51 -11.91 8.06
C PRO A 85 23.98 -12.42 9.39
N ARG A 86 22.90 -11.81 9.89
CA ARG A 86 22.30 -12.14 11.20
C ARG A 86 21.07 -13.04 11.08
N ASN A 87 20.64 -13.34 9.86
CA ASN A 87 19.48 -14.18 9.60
C ASN A 87 18.22 -13.71 10.37
N LEU A 88 17.95 -12.38 10.33
CA LEU A 88 16.87 -11.79 11.10
C LEU A 88 15.51 -11.83 10.37
N GLY A 89 15.50 -11.95 9.06
CA GLY A 89 14.27 -11.95 8.28
C GLY A 89 14.52 -11.58 6.83
N LEU A 90 13.50 -11.00 6.20
CA LEU A 90 13.51 -10.62 4.79
C LEU A 90 13.33 -9.11 4.62
N VAL A 91 14.05 -8.56 3.65
CA VAL A 91 13.83 -7.19 3.18
C VAL A 91 13.20 -7.27 1.80
N THR A 92 12.05 -6.63 1.61
CA THR A 92 11.34 -6.62 0.33
C THR A 92 11.31 -5.19 -0.23
N GLY A 93 11.30 -5.11 -1.55
CA GLY A 93 11.24 -3.84 -2.27
C GLY A 93 9.82 -3.44 -2.66
N ALA A 94 9.73 -2.58 -3.66
CA ALA A 94 8.51 -1.87 -4.05
C ALA A 94 7.36 -2.74 -4.54
N ASP A 95 7.62 -3.98 -4.95
CA ASP A 95 6.58 -4.89 -5.45
C ASP A 95 6.10 -5.87 -4.37
N GLY A 96 6.61 -5.73 -3.14
CA GLY A 96 6.21 -6.59 -2.04
C GLY A 96 4.88 -6.16 -1.45
N THR A 97 3.83 -6.93 -1.72
CA THR A 97 2.49 -6.68 -1.17
C THR A 97 2.39 -7.22 0.24
N VAL A 98 1.90 -6.39 1.16
CA VAL A 98 1.74 -6.77 2.56
C VAL A 98 0.29 -6.60 2.98
N GLU A 99 -0.35 -7.69 3.39
CA GLU A 99 -1.69 -7.65 3.97
C GLU A 99 -1.54 -7.47 5.48
N LEU A 100 -1.87 -6.28 5.98
CA LEU A 100 -1.75 -5.93 7.39
C LEU A 100 -2.96 -6.36 8.19
N MET A 101 -4.13 -6.30 7.56
CA MET A 101 -5.43 -6.72 8.10
C MET A 101 -6.27 -7.19 6.92
N PRO A 102 -7.41 -7.89 7.15
CA PRO A 102 -8.22 -8.43 6.05
C PRO A 102 -8.59 -7.42 4.97
N ASP A 103 -8.80 -6.15 5.33
CA ASP A 103 -9.20 -5.11 4.37
C ASP A 103 -8.13 -4.04 4.20
N LEU A 104 -6.88 -4.33 4.54
CA LEU A 104 -5.79 -3.37 4.42
C LEU A 104 -4.58 -4.04 3.79
N VAL A 105 -4.31 -3.66 2.54
CA VAL A 105 -3.14 -4.11 1.78
C VAL A 105 -2.27 -2.91 1.46
N ARG A 106 -1.01 -2.99 1.81
CA ARG A 106 -0.01 -1.95 1.52
C ARG A 106 1.12 -2.51 0.69
N ILE A 107 1.73 -1.65 -0.11
CA ILE A 107 2.90 -1.99 -0.93
C ILE A 107 3.99 -0.99 -0.55
N PRO A 108 4.71 -1.23 0.55
CA PRO A 108 5.75 -0.32 0.98
C PRO A 108 6.93 -0.33 0.01
N ASP A 109 7.64 0.80 -0.09
CA ASP A 109 8.81 0.91 -0.97
C ASP A 109 9.95 0.02 -0.48
N VAL A 110 10.07 -0.13 0.84
CA VAL A 110 10.99 -1.06 1.51
C VAL A 110 10.30 -1.59 2.75
N ALA A 111 10.39 -2.89 2.97
CA ALA A 111 9.83 -3.50 4.17
C ALA A 111 10.79 -4.54 4.74
N PHE A 112 10.80 -4.65 6.06
CA PHE A 112 11.46 -5.74 6.76
C PHE A 112 10.42 -6.63 7.42
N THR A 113 10.58 -7.94 7.25
CA THR A 113 9.70 -8.95 7.87
C THR A 113 10.56 -10.02 8.51
N ASN A 114 10.32 -10.28 9.79
CA ASN A 114 11.04 -11.35 10.47
C ASN A 114 10.36 -12.72 10.32
#